data_b34ad22cf806e1fb06fbee913b979530
#
_entry.id   b34ad22cf806e1fb06fbee913b979530
#
_cell.length_a   1.000
_cell.length_b   1.000
_cell.length_c   1.000
_cell.angle_alpha   90.00
_cell.angle_beta   90.00
_cell.angle_gamma   90.00
#
_symmetry.space_group_name_H-M   'P 1'
#
loop_
_entity.id
_entity.type
_entity.pdbx_description
1 polymer ?
#
loop_
_entity_poly.entity_id
_entity_poly.type
_entity_poly.pdbx_seq_one_letter_code
_entity_poly.pdbx_strand_id
1 'polypeptide(L)'
;MGAAGSKLEKALGDQFPEGERYFGLENFGNTCYCNSVLQALYFCVPFREQLLQYYTSTKSPSDADENLLTCLADLFSQICSQKKKTGVIAPKRFVQRVKKENELFRSYMHQLNFERNNLRVSHVQDAHEFLNFLLNELVEILEKESRAIKSSPETSSSEKSVNGPINGLANGTKIEPLVTWVHKNFQGILTNETRCLRCETVTARDETFLDLSLDIEQNSSITSCLKNFSSTETLNARTNFSVTSVAGFVLSHLSNLQEAQKRMKIKKPPHILVIHLKRFKYIEQLSRYKKLSYRVVFPLELKLSNTMEDADSEYTLFAVVVHVGSGPNHGHYVSLVKSHNHWLFFDDENVEMVDESAMQTFFGSSQEYTSNTDHGYILFYESVSTIGTS
;
A
#
# COMPACT_ATOMS: atom_id res chain seq x y z
N MET A 1 -4.81 44.12 -6.84
CA MET A 1 -5.14 43.55 -5.54
C MET A 1 -4.32 42.25 -5.43
N GLY A 2 -3.25 42.28 -4.62
CA GLY A 2 -2.39 41.12 -4.44
C GLY A 2 -3.19 40.03 -3.69
N ALA A 3 -3.28 38.84 -4.29
CA ALA A 3 -3.85 37.69 -3.63
C ALA A 3 -3.00 37.43 -2.37
N ALA A 4 -3.61 37.53 -1.20
CA ALA A 4 -2.96 37.13 0.03
C ALA A 4 -2.61 35.65 -0.10
N GLY A 5 -1.31 35.31 -0.12
CA GLY A 5 -0.87 33.93 -0.13
C GLY A 5 -1.48 33.15 1.03
N SER A 6 -1.67 31.84 0.85
CA SER A 6 -2.23 30.95 1.89
C SER A 6 -1.37 31.02 3.15
N LYS A 7 -1.92 30.57 4.30
CA LYS A 7 -1.14 30.45 5.54
C LYS A 7 0.13 29.63 5.32
N LEU A 8 0.04 28.55 4.54
CA LEU A 8 1.15 27.67 4.19
C LEU A 8 2.20 28.38 3.34
N GLU A 9 1.79 29.15 2.33
CA GLU A 9 2.74 29.93 1.51
C GLU A 9 3.51 30.97 2.35
N LYS A 10 2.83 31.58 3.32
CA LYS A 10 3.48 32.52 4.24
C LYS A 10 4.43 31.81 5.21
N ALA A 11 4.09 30.63 5.69
CA ALA A 11 4.92 29.85 6.60
C ALA A 11 6.21 29.35 5.90
N LEU A 12 6.10 28.89 4.66
CA LEU A 12 7.24 28.43 3.86
C LEU A 12 8.06 29.58 3.28
N GLY A 13 7.42 30.71 2.93
CA GLY A 13 8.09 31.88 2.35
C GLY A 13 9.00 31.53 1.18
N ASP A 14 10.27 31.93 1.27
CA ASP A 14 11.29 31.66 0.24
C ASP A 14 11.74 30.18 0.20
N GLN A 15 11.40 29.39 1.21
CA GLN A 15 11.70 27.95 1.25
C GLN A 15 10.66 27.11 0.51
N PHE A 16 9.65 27.72 -0.11
CA PHE A 16 8.66 26.98 -0.89
C PHE A 16 9.33 26.35 -2.11
N PRO A 17 9.37 25.01 -2.24
CA PRO A 17 10.14 24.36 -3.28
C PRO A 17 9.62 24.72 -4.67
N GLU A 18 10.54 24.96 -5.59
CA GLU A 18 10.19 25.27 -6.97
C GLU A 18 9.53 24.05 -7.64
N GLY A 19 8.48 24.29 -8.40
CA GLY A 19 7.75 23.23 -9.09
C GLY A 19 6.72 22.47 -8.22
N GLU A 20 6.83 22.51 -6.91
CA GLU A 20 5.88 21.79 -6.05
C GLU A 20 4.52 22.48 -5.93
N ARG A 21 3.51 21.68 -5.67
CA ARG A 21 2.11 22.08 -5.50
C ARG A 21 1.51 21.36 -4.30
N TYR A 22 0.99 22.12 -3.33
CA TYR A 22 0.41 21.59 -2.09
C TYR A 22 -1.08 21.90 -2.07
N PHE A 23 -1.86 20.94 -2.54
CA PHE A 23 -3.31 21.07 -2.68
C PHE A 23 -4.01 20.06 -1.77
N GLY A 24 -4.92 20.55 -0.92
CA GLY A 24 -5.87 19.69 -0.24
C GLY A 24 -6.87 19.07 -1.23
N LEU A 25 -7.54 18.02 -0.78
CA LEU A 25 -8.56 17.33 -1.56
C LEU A 25 -9.92 17.50 -0.89
N GLU A 26 -10.92 17.93 -1.68
CA GLU A 26 -12.30 18.08 -1.18
C GLU A 26 -12.85 16.75 -0.69
N ASN A 27 -13.54 16.77 0.46
CA ASN A 27 -14.18 15.59 1.03
C ASN A 27 -15.62 15.45 0.51
N PHE A 28 -15.91 14.39 -0.22
CA PHE A 28 -17.22 14.06 -0.77
C PHE A 28 -18.07 13.19 0.18
N GLY A 29 -18.04 13.49 1.45
CA GLY A 29 -18.72 12.71 2.48
C GLY A 29 -17.99 11.37 2.72
N ASN A 30 -17.27 11.28 3.82
CA ASN A 30 -16.51 10.08 4.19
C ASN A 30 -15.41 9.63 3.19
N THR A 31 -14.80 10.54 2.42
CA THR A 31 -13.68 10.20 1.51
C THR A 31 -12.31 10.48 2.09
N CYS A 32 -12.20 10.81 3.38
CA CYS A 32 -10.92 11.11 4.04
C CYS A 32 -9.91 9.96 3.95
N TYR A 33 -10.37 8.69 4.01
CA TYR A 33 -9.52 7.51 3.82
C TYR A 33 -8.88 7.47 2.42
N CYS A 34 -9.64 7.86 1.41
CA CYS A 34 -9.18 7.98 0.04
C CYS A 34 -8.22 9.16 -0.11
N ASN A 35 -8.60 10.35 0.39
CA ASN A 35 -7.81 11.57 0.30
C ASN A 35 -6.43 11.39 0.95
N SER A 36 -6.37 10.79 2.14
CA SER A 36 -5.11 10.57 2.87
C SER A 36 -4.15 9.62 2.11
N VAL A 37 -4.67 8.56 1.50
CA VAL A 37 -3.88 7.63 0.67
C VAL A 37 -3.42 8.32 -0.61
N LEU A 38 -4.29 9.09 -1.27
CA LEU A 38 -3.93 9.83 -2.49
C LEU A 38 -2.82 10.86 -2.23
N GLN A 39 -2.84 11.55 -1.08
CA GLN A 39 -1.76 12.45 -0.69
C GLN A 39 -0.44 11.70 -0.51
N ALA A 40 -0.44 10.56 0.21
CA ALA A 40 0.76 9.75 0.37
C ALA A 40 1.33 9.28 -1.00
N LEU A 41 0.47 8.85 -1.92
CA LEU A 41 0.88 8.42 -3.27
C LEU A 41 1.34 9.60 -4.15
N TYR A 42 0.75 10.79 -4.01
CA TYR A 42 1.18 11.98 -4.74
C TYR A 42 2.60 12.41 -4.35
N PHE A 43 2.97 12.28 -3.07
CA PHE A 43 4.31 12.58 -2.58
C PHE A 43 5.28 11.39 -2.69
N CYS A 44 4.82 10.23 -3.15
CA CYS A 44 5.68 9.15 -3.63
C CYS A 44 6.23 9.53 -5.01
N VAL A 45 7.39 10.16 -5.06
CA VAL A 45 7.97 10.73 -6.29
C VAL A 45 8.03 9.70 -7.43
N PRO A 46 8.60 8.50 -7.27
CA PRO A 46 8.69 7.52 -8.36
C PRO A 46 7.30 7.06 -8.86
N PHE A 47 6.30 6.98 -8.00
CA PHE A 47 4.93 6.68 -8.39
C PHE A 47 4.29 7.85 -9.18
N ARG A 48 4.42 9.08 -8.66
CA ARG A 48 3.89 10.28 -9.31
C ARG A 48 4.48 10.48 -10.71
N GLU A 49 5.78 10.33 -10.85
CA GLU A 49 6.47 10.52 -12.15
C GLU A 49 5.99 9.49 -13.18
N GLN A 50 5.92 8.20 -12.82
CA GLN A 50 5.43 7.16 -13.72
C GLN A 50 3.97 7.40 -14.14
N LEU A 51 3.15 7.85 -13.21
CA LEU A 51 1.74 8.16 -13.49
C LEU A 51 1.58 9.36 -14.42
N LEU A 52 2.37 10.43 -14.24
CA LEU A 52 2.38 11.59 -15.11
C LEU A 52 2.96 11.26 -16.50
N GLN A 53 3.96 10.39 -16.57
CA GLN A 53 4.48 9.89 -17.84
C GLN A 53 3.41 9.08 -18.59
N TYR A 54 2.67 8.24 -17.89
CA TYR A 54 1.53 7.52 -18.46
C TYR A 54 0.50 8.49 -19.02
N TYR A 55 0.13 9.54 -18.26
CA TYR A 55 -0.83 10.57 -18.68
C TYR A 55 -0.41 11.27 -19.97
N THR A 56 0.88 11.62 -20.11
CA THR A 56 1.41 12.31 -21.30
C THR A 56 1.53 11.39 -22.51
N SER A 57 1.77 10.09 -22.31
CA SER A 57 1.89 9.10 -23.39
C SER A 57 0.56 8.60 -23.92
N THR A 58 -0.49 8.65 -23.09
CA THR A 58 -1.83 8.23 -23.46
C THR A 58 -2.53 9.42 -24.13
N LYS A 59 -2.77 9.32 -25.46
CA LYS A 59 -3.63 10.29 -26.16
C LYS A 59 -4.97 10.28 -25.47
N SER A 60 -5.49 11.48 -25.16
CA SER A 60 -6.77 11.72 -24.47
C SER A 60 -7.77 10.57 -24.67
N PRO A 61 -8.03 9.72 -23.69
CA PRO A 61 -8.95 8.61 -23.87
C PRO A 61 -10.32 9.19 -24.24
N SER A 62 -11.00 8.57 -25.20
CA SER A 62 -12.43 8.83 -25.34
C SER A 62 -13.10 8.41 -24.03
N ASP A 63 -14.25 9.00 -23.69
CA ASP A 63 -15.02 8.65 -22.47
C ASP A 63 -15.31 7.13 -22.36
N ALA A 64 -15.23 6.41 -23.47
CA ALA A 64 -15.38 4.95 -23.53
C ALA A 64 -14.20 4.17 -22.93
N ASP A 65 -13.00 4.74 -22.91
CA ASP A 65 -11.77 4.08 -22.44
C ASP A 65 -11.36 4.54 -21.03
N GLU A 66 -12.23 5.28 -20.35
CA GLU A 66 -11.99 5.77 -19.00
C GLU A 66 -11.88 4.62 -18.00
N ASN A 67 -10.80 4.57 -17.25
CA ASN A 67 -10.55 3.61 -16.18
C ASN A 67 -9.98 4.30 -14.93
N LEU A 68 -9.71 3.54 -13.85
CA LEU A 68 -9.22 4.12 -12.61
C LEU A 68 -7.82 4.73 -12.76
N LEU A 69 -6.95 4.13 -13.59
CA LEU A 69 -5.60 4.64 -13.85
C LEU A 69 -5.64 5.98 -14.57
N THR A 70 -6.47 6.13 -15.61
CA THR A 70 -6.62 7.39 -16.33
C THR A 70 -7.20 8.49 -15.46
N CYS A 71 -8.18 8.18 -14.60
CA CYS A 71 -8.75 9.13 -13.65
C CYS A 71 -7.75 9.59 -12.59
N LEU A 72 -6.89 8.68 -12.11
CA LEU A 72 -5.83 9.02 -11.14
C LEU A 72 -4.76 9.89 -11.79
N ALA A 73 -4.34 9.52 -13.00
CA ALA A 73 -3.34 10.28 -13.76
C ALA A 73 -3.83 11.70 -14.08
N ASP A 74 -5.09 11.85 -14.45
CA ASP A 74 -5.74 13.14 -14.66
C ASP A 74 -5.76 13.99 -13.37
N LEU A 75 -6.12 13.40 -12.22
CA LEU A 75 -6.11 14.09 -10.93
C LEU A 75 -4.70 14.61 -10.57
N PHE A 76 -3.66 13.78 -10.72
CA PHE A 76 -2.29 14.20 -10.40
C PHE A 76 -1.79 15.26 -11.39
N SER A 77 -2.14 15.13 -12.67
CA SER A 77 -1.84 16.16 -13.69
C SER A 77 -2.54 17.48 -13.37
N GLN A 78 -3.80 17.46 -12.92
CA GLN A 78 -4.51 18.66 -12.48
C GLN A 78 -3.81 19.35 -11.31
N ILE A 79 -3.29 18.61 -10.32
CA ILE A 79 -2.53 19.19 -9.20
C ILE A 79 -1.25 19.85 -9.74
N CYS A 80 -0.46 19.14 -10.54
CA CYS A 80 0.82 19.63 -11.06
C CYS A 80 0.68 20.85 -11.97
N SER A 81 -0.42 20.95 -12.73
CA SER A 81 -0.66 22.03 -13.70
C SER A 81 -1.22 23.32 -13.07
N GLN A 82 -1.50 23.32 -11.78
CA GLN A 82 -2.03 24.50 -11.10
C GLN A 82 -1.06 25.68 -11.16
N LYS A 83 -1.60 26.87 -11.46
CA LYS A 83 -0.82 28.13 -11.44
C LYS A 83 -0.48 28.57 -10.00
N LYS A 84 -1.38 28.31 -9.06
CA LYS A 84 -1.18 28.58 -7.64
C LYS A 84 -0.29 27.51 -7.02
N LYS A 85 0.46 27.87 -5.98
CA LYS A 85 1.29 26.95 -5.22
C LYS A 85 0.48 26.08 -4.25
N THR A 86 -0.63 26.64 -3.76
CA THR A 86 -1.51 26.00 -2.77
C THR A 86 -2.98 26.20 -3.15
N GLY A 87 -3.85 25.32 -2.66
CA GLY A 87 -5.28 25.41 -2.87
C GLY A 87 -6.01 24.12 -2.52
N VAL A 88 -7.19 23.95 -3.09
CA VAL A 88 -8.03 22.75 -2.94
C VAL A 88 -8.43 22.26 -4.33
N ILE A 89 -8.43 20.97 -4.52
CA ILE A 89 -8.92 20.30 -5.73
C ILE A 89 -10.02 19.32 -5.33
N ALA A 90 -11.07 19.28 -6.14
CA ALA A 90 -12.16 18.33 -6.00
C ALA A 90 -11.85 17.05 -6.81
N PRO A 91 -11.51 15.90 -6.18
CA PRO A 91 -11.21 14.64 -6.88
C PRO A 91 -12.48 13.94 -7.39
N LYS A 92 -13.46 14.71 -7.88
CA LYS A 92 -14.82 14.26 -8.20
C LYS A 92 -14.85 13.10 -9.19
N ARG A 93 -14.12 13.24 -10.32
CA ARG A 93 -14.05 12.24 -11.39
C ARG A 93 -13.45 10.92 -10.87
N PHE A 94 -12.35 11.01 -10.14
CA PHE A 94 -11.70 9.86 -9.53
C PHE A 94 -12.61 9.15 -8.52
N VAL A 95 -13.23 9.90 -7.61
CA VAL A 95 -14.16 9.35 -6.60
C VAL A 95 -15.37 8.68 -7.25
N GLN A 96 -15.92 9.26 -8.31
CA GLN A 96 -17.01 8.64 -9.07
C GLN A 96 -16.59 7.33 -9.72
N ARG A 97 -15.34 7.26 -10.22
CA ARG A 97 -14.81 6.04 -10.81
C ARG A 97 -14.59 4.95 -9.76
N VAL A 98 -14.02 5.26 -8.61
CA VAL A 98 -13.89 4.33 -7.49
C VAL A 98 -15.25 3.73 -7.10
N LYS A 99 -16.30 4.57 -6.99
CA LYS A 99 -17.68 4.12 -6.71
C LYS A 99 -18.25 3.18 -7.78
N LYS A 100 -17.85 3.36 -9.03
CA LYS A 100 -18.30 2.53 -10.15
C LYS A 100 -17.60 1.17 -10.16
N GLU A 101 -16.32 1.14 -9.86
CA GLU A 101 -15.50 -0.09 -9.89
C GLU A 101 -15.72 -0.99 -8.66
N ASN A 102 -16.05 -0.40 -7.51
CA ASN A 102 -16.17 -1.16 -6.28
C ASN A 102 -17.40 -0.80 -5.47
N GLU A 103 -18.30 -1.80 -5.28
CA GLU A 103 -19.56 -1.62 -4.56
C GLU A 103 -19.36 -1.35 -3.06
N LEU A 104 -18.29 -1.84 -2.45
CA LEU A 104 -17.97 -1.57 -1.05
C LEU A 104 -17.74 -0.08 -0.86
N PHE A 105 -16.85 0.53 -1.68
CA PHE A 105 -16.60 1.98 -1.60
C PHE A 105 -17.81 2.82 -2.01
N ARG A 106 -18.69 2.31 -2.87
CA ARG A 106 -19.99 2.94 -3.16
C ARG A 106 -20.85 3.00 -1.90
N SER A 107 -20.95 1.92 -1.15
CA SER A 107 -21.78 1.86 0.06
C SER A 107 -21.24 2.75 1.17
N TYR A 108 -19.91 2.83 1.36
CA TYR A 108 -19.27 3.69 2.36
C TYR A 108 -19.60 5.17 2.18
N MET A 109 -19.67 5.62 0.95
CA MET A 109 -19.95 7.03 0.62
C MET A 109 -21.45 7.37 0.64
N HIS A 110 -22.35 6.39 0.78
CA HIS A 110 -23.80 6.58 0.89
C HIS A 110 -24.36 6.42 2.30
N GLN A 111 -23.54 6.08 3.27
CA GLN A 111 -23.96 5.66 4.62
C GLN A 111 -24.72 6.73 5.42
N LEU A 112 -24.69 8.01 5.04
CA LEU A 112 -25.50 9.08 5.67
C LEU A 112 -27.02 8.90 5.51
N ASN A 113 -27.49 8.02 4.63
CA ASN A 113 -28.91 7.81 4.38
C ASN A 113 -29.48 6.48 4.91
N PHE A 114 -28.67 5.60 5.52
CA PHE A 114 -29.08 4.22 5.82
C PHE A 114 -29.20 3.88 7.32
N GLU A 115 -29.00 4.83 8.23
CA GLU A 115 -29.19 4.59 9.67
C GLU A 115 -30.65 4.28 10.10
N ARG A 116 -31.60 4.31 9.15
CA ARG A 116 -33.03 4.02 9.44
C ARG A 116 -33.43 2.55 9.45
N ASN A 117 -32.63 1.66 8.89
CA ASN A 117 -32.98 0.23 8.84
C ASN A 117 -31.86 -0.64 9.45
N ASN A 118 -32.04 -1.07 10.66
CA ASN A 118 -31.34 -2.00 11.54
C ASN A 118 -30.50 -3.15 10.95
N LEU A 119 -29.99 -3.08 9.73
CA LEU A 119 -28.98 -4.00 9.20
C LEU A 119 -27.60 -3.36 9.34
N ARG A 120 -26.98 -3.56 10.52
CA ARG A 120 -25.59 -3.25 10.78
C ARG A 120 -24.67 -4.18 9.97
N VAL A 121 -24.45 -3.88 8.72
CA VAL A 121 -23.22 -4.31 8.05
C VAL A 121 -22.19 -3.24 8.40
N SER A 122 -21.45 -3.44 9.48
CA SER A 122 -20.35 -2.54 9.88
C SER A 122 -19.16 -2.79 8.96
N HIS A 123 -19.21 -2.27 7.74
CA HIS A 123 -18.03 -2.17 6.92
C HIS A 123 -17.24 -0.95 7.36
N VAL A 124 -16.06 -1.19 7.89
CA VAL A 124 -15.09 -0.17 8.28
C VAL A 124 -14.60 0.52 7.01
N GLN A 125 -14.66 1.86 6.97
CA GLN A 125 -13.94 2.62 5.95
C GLN A 125 -12.45 2.48 6.26
N ASP A 126 -11.75 1.69 5.47
CA ASP A 126 -10.37 1.33 5.75
C ASP A 126 -9.43 1.86 4.66
N ALA A 127 -8.52 2.75 5.05
CA ALA A 127 -7.52 3.32 4.14
C ALA A 127 -6.57 2.25 3.57
N HIS A 128 -6.29 1.17 4.32
CA HIS A 128 -5.46 0.08 3.85
C HIS A 128 -6.19 -0.78 2.80
N GLU A 129 -7.48 -1.07 3.03
CA GLU A 129 -8.31 -1.77 2.04
C GLU A 129 -8.41 -0.97 0.74
N PHE A 130 -8.56 0.37 0.85
CA PHE A 130 -8.56 1.24 -0.32
C PHE A 130 -7.22 1.25 -1.05
N LEU A 131 -6.09 1.34 -0.34
CA LEU A 131 -4.76 1.30 -0.94
C LEU A 131 -4.53 -0.01 -1.71
N ASN A 132 -4.89 -1.14 -1.12
CA ASN A 132 -4.77 -2.45 -1.74
C ASN A 132 -5.64 -2.57 -2.98
N PHE A 133 -6.90 -2.15 -2.89
CA PHE A 133 -7.79 -2.09 -4.05
C PHE A 133 -7.16 -1.25 -5.17
N LEU A 134 -6.71 -0.03 -4.86
CA LEU A 134 -6.15 0.88 -5.84
C LEU A 134 -4.92 0.28 -6.54
N LEU A 135 -3.92 -0.19 -5.79
CA LEU A 135 -2.69 -0.73 -6.38
C LEU A 135 -2.96 -1.97 -7.25
N ASN A 136 -3.84 -2.87 -6.81
CA ASN A 136 -4.19 -4.07 -7.58
C ASN A 136 -4.95 -3.72 -8.87
N GLU A 137 -5.90 -2.79 -8.83
CA GLU A 137 -6.59 -2.32 -10.04
C GLU A 137 -5.65 -1.67 -11.05
N LEU A 138 -4.70 -0.84 -10.57
CA LEU A 138 -3.68 -0.25 -11.44
C LEU A 138 -2.81 -1.31 -12.11
N VAL A 139 -2.41 -2.35 -11.36
CA VAL A 139 -1.65 -3.50 -11.91
C VAL A 139 -2.47 -4.20 -12.99
N GLU A 140 -3.74 -4.52 -12.71
CA GLU A 140 -4.61 -5.24 -13.66
C GLU A 140 -4.83 -4.45 -14.96
N ILE A 141 -5.06 -3.14 -14.87
CA ILE A 141 -5.20 -2.27 -16.03
C ILE A 141 -3.91 -2.27 -16.86
N LEU A 142 -2.75 -2.04 -16.24
CA LEU A 142 -1.46 -1.99 -16.91
C LEU A 142 -1.10 -3.33 -17.58
N GLU A 143 -1.43 -4.45 -16.96
CA GLU A 143 -1.23 -5.78 -17.54
C GLU A 143 -2.13 -6.00 -18.76
N LYS A 144 -3.40 -5.60 -18.70
CA LYS A 144 -4.35 -5.69 -19.83
C LYS A 144 -3.86 -4.86 -21.01
N GLU A 145 -3.44 -3.63 -20.79
CA GLU A 145 -2.89 -2.75 -21.83
C GLU A 145 -1.65 -3.33 -22.47
N SER A 146 -0.71 -3.84 -21.68
CA SER A 146 0.51 -4.45 -22.20
C SER A 146 0.25 -5.73 -23.03
N ARG A 147 -0.75 -6.52 -22.64
CA ARG A 147 -1.16 -7.71 -23.42
C ARG A 147 -1.82 -7.30 -24.73
N ALA A 148 -2.65 -6.25 -24.75
CA ALA A 148 -3.30 -5.72 -25.92
C ALA A 148 -2.26 -5.21 -26.95
N ILE A 149 -1.21 -4.51 -26.52
CA ILE A 149 -0.13 -4.04 -27.38
C ILE A 149 0.62 -5.20 -28.02
N LYS A 150 0.93 -6.28 -27.26
CA LYS A 150 1.65 -7.46 -27.76
C LYS A 150 0.82 -8.31 -28.73
N SER A 151 -0.51 -8.23 -28.69
CA SER A 151 -1.41 -8.97 -29.56
C SER A 151 -1.79 -8.22 -30.85
N SER A 152 -1.38 -6.96 -31.00
CA SER A 152 -1.62 -6.16 -32.23
C SER A 152 -0.70 -6.64 -33.37
N PRO A 153 -1.21 -6.89 -34.59
CA PRO A 153 -0.47 -7.56 -35.67
C PRO A 153 0.61 -6.71 -36.37
N GLU A 154 0.89 -5.48 -35.94
CA GLU A 154 1.80 -4.57 -36.63
C GLU A 154 3.30 -4.70 -36.29
N THR A 155 3.71 -5.63 -35.41
CA THR A 155 5.14 -5.81 -35.03
C THR A 155 5.79 -7.07 -35.59
N SER A 156 5.22 -7.70 -36.60
CA SER A 156 5.86 -8.84 -37.26
C SER A 156 6.43 -8.45 -38.64
N SER A 157 7.48 -7.66 -38.70
CA SER A 157 8.30 -7.50 -39.90
C SER A 157 9.74 -7.84 -39.60
N SER A 158 10.16 -8.92 -40.26
CA SER A 158 11.52 -9.44 -40.52
C SER A 158 12.13 -10.40 -39.49
N GLU A 159 11.82 -11.71 -39.73
CA GLU A 159 12.92 -12.64 -39.96
C GLU A 159 12.41 -13.85 -40.79
N LYS A 160 13.07 -14.07 -41.90
CA LYS A 160 12.72 -15.08 -42.91
C LYS A 160 13.12 -16.50 -42.47
N SER A 161 12.16 -17.37 -42.64
CA SER A 161 12.17 -18.81 -42.84
C SER A 161 13.50 -19.54 -43.02
N VAL A 162 13.66 -20.65 -42.28
CA VAL A 162 14.27 -21.87 -42.76
C VAL A 162 13.39 -23.05 -42.31
N ASN A 163 12.94 -23.84 -43.27
CA ASN A 163 12.11 -25.04 -43.12
C ASN A 163 12.87 -26.19 -42.43
N GLY A 164 12.23 -26.84 -41.46
CA GLY A 164 12.58 -28.17 -40.96
C GLY A 164 11.39 -28.79 -40.24
N PRO A 165 11.15 -30.11 -40.32
CA PRO A 165 9.86 -30.71 -40.03
C PRO A 165 9.59 -30.88 -38.54
N ILE A 166 8.31 -30.67 -38.22
CA ILE A 166 7.61 -30.68 -36.94
C ILE A 166 7.60 -32.09 -36.34
N ASN A 167 8.05 -32.24 -35.10
CA ASN A 167 7.53 -33.26 -34.20
C ASN A 167 7.08 -32.59 -32.91
N GLY A 168 5.78 -32.68 -32.62
CA GLY A 168 5.13 -32.03 -31.55
C GLY A 168 5.46 -32.61 -30.17
N LEU A 169 5.64 -31.75 -29.24
CA LEU A 169 5.26 -31.92 -27.84
C LEU A 169 4.78 -30.54 -27.35
N ALA A 170 3.54 -30.48 -26.90
CA ALA A 170 2.94 -29.30 -26.31
C ALA A 170 3.68 -28.95 -25.02
N ASN A 171 4.70 -28.10 -25.13
CA ASN A 171 5.26 -27.40 -23.98
C ASN A 171 4.34 -26.23 -23.67
N GLY A 172 3.61 -26.31 -22.55
CA GLY A 172 2.91 -25.18 -21.98
C GLY A 172 3.89 -24.02 -21.81
N THR A 173 3.79 -23.02 -22.66
CA THR A 173 4.51 -21.76 -22.53
C THR A 173 4.16 -21.18 -21.17
N LYS A 174 5.10 -21.26 -20.24
CA LYS A 174 5.05 -20.50 -18.98
C LYS A 174 4.98 -19.04 -19.38
N ILE A 175 3.78 -18.45 -19.33
CA ILE A 175 3.60 -17.00 -19.49
C ILE A 175 4.31 -16.38 -18.29
N GLU A 176 5.47 -15.78 -18.54
CA GLU A 176 6.14 -15.02 -17.49
C GLU A 176 5.22 -13.89 -17.02
N PRO A 177 5.06 -13.71 -15.70
CA PRO A 177 4.22 -12.64 -15.17
C PRO A 177 4.77 -11.29 -15.63
N LEU A 178 3.90 -10.45 -16.16
CA LEU A 178 4.25 -9.13 -16.66
C LEU A 178 4.55 -8.22 -15.45
N VAL A 179 5.77 -7.69 -15.39
CA VAL A 179 6.17 -6.76 -14.34
C VAL A 179 5.80 -5.33 -14.74
N THR A 180 4.78 -4.75 -14.11
CA THR A 180 4.37 -3.36 -14.31
C THR A 180 5.26 -2.40 -13.50
N TRP A 181 5.17 -1.08 -13.76
CA TRP A 181 5.87 -0.08 -12.96
C TRP A 181 5.37 0.00 -11.51
N VAL A 182 4.12 -0.40 -11.24
CA VAL A 182 3.60 -0.54 -9.87
C VAL A 182 4.36 -1.65 -9.15
N HIS A 183 4.56 -2.80 -9.80
CA HIS A 183 5.37 -3.89 -9.25
C HIS A 183 6.81 -3.45 -8.99
N LYS A 184 7.43 -2.69 -9.92
CA LYS A 184 8.81 -2.20 -9.75
C LYS A 184 8.99 -1.32 -8.52
N ASN A 185 7.95 -0.56 -8.15
CA ASN A 185 7.99 0.30 -6.98
C ASN A 185 7.64 -0.43 -5.68
N PHE A 186 6.53 -1.17 -5.65
CA PHE A 186 5.92 -1.66 -4.41
C PHE A 186 6.11 -3.15 -4.14
N GLN A 187 6.49 -3.95 -5.15
CA GLN A 187 6.50 -5.39 -4.97
C GLN A 187 7.77 -5.87 -4.29
N GLY A 188 7.58 -6.53 -3.15
CA GLY A 188 8.58 -7.33 -2.49
C GLY A 188 8.29 -8.83 -2.60
N ILE A 189 9.21 -9.65 -2.10
CA ILE A 189 9.09 -11.10 -2.03
C ILE A 189 9.31 -11.55 -0.59
N LEU A 190 8.37 -12.34 -0.07
CA LEU A 190 8.48 -13.07 1.19
C LEU A 190 8.78 -14.53 0.91
N THR A 191 9.60 -15.16 1.76
CA THR A 191 9.74 -16.60 1.80
C THR A 191 9.08 -17.14 3.06
N ASN A 192 8.11 -18.03 2.86
CA ASN A 192 7.43 -18.76 3.91
C ASN A 192 8.10 -20.12 4.07
N GLU A 193 8.91 -20.29 5.14
CA GLU A 193 9.61 -21.53 5.45
C GLU A 193 8.80 -22.34 6.47
N THR A 194 8.61 -23.62 6.20
CA THR A 194 8.04 -24.57 7.16
C THR A 194 9.00 -25.73 7.36
N ARG A 195 9.41 -25.97 8.61
CA ARG A 195 10.30 -27.07 9.01
C ARG A 195 9.50 -28.07 9.83
N CYS A 196 9.46 -29.33 9.39
CA CYS A 196 8.93 -30.43 10.20
C CYS A 196 9.91 -30.75 11.33
N LEU A 197 9.44 -30.78 12.58
CA LEU A 197 10.30 -31.08 13.72
C LEU A 197 10.67 -32.57 13.85
N ARG A 198 9.93 -33.46 13.16
CA ARG A 198 10.18 -34.90 13.21
C ARG A 198 11.19 -35.38 12.17
N CYS A 199 11.02 -34.95 10.91
CA CYS A 199 11.88 -35.37 9.80
C CYS A 199 12.86 -34.31 9.34
N GLU A 200 12.83 -33.12 9.96
CA GLU A 200 13.66 -31.94 9.67
C GLU A 200 13.54 -31.40 8.24
N THR A 201 12.61 -31.95 7.45
CA THR A 201 12.37 -31.46 6.09
C THR A 201 11.94 -30.00 6.14
N VAL A 202 12.59 -29.15 5.33
CA VAL A 202 12.25 -27.74 5.17
C VAL A 202 11.59 -27.56 3.80
N THR A 203 10.41 -26.96 3.80
CA THR A 203 9.73 -26.49 2.60
C THR A 203 9.73 -24.97 2.61
N ALA A 204 10.04 -24.36 1.48
CA ALA A 204 10.04 -22.92 1.30
C ALA A 204 9.17 -22.54 0.11
N ARG A 205 8.34 -21.51 0.28
CA ARG A 205 7.50 -20.95 -0.77
C ARG A 205 7.67 -19.44 -0.80
N ASP A 206 7.96 -18.92 -1.98
CA ASP A 206 8.02 -17.47 -2.21
C ASP A 206 6.63 -16.93 -2.54
N GLU A 207 6.30 -15.79 -1.94
CA GLU A 207 5.05 -15.07 -2.13
C GLU A 207 5.34 -13.59 -2.36
N THR A 208 4.66 -12.97 -3.33
CA THR A 208 4.80 -11.53 -3.59
C THR A 208 3.87 -10.73 -2.68
N PHE A 209 4.27 -9.51 -2.34
CA PHE A 209 3.46 -8.57 -1.57
C PHE A 209 3.63 -7.14 -2.12
N LEU A 210 2.62 -6.30 -1.98
CA LEU A 210 2.67 -4.86 -2.28
C LEU A 210 2.69 -4.01 -1.00
N ASP A 211 2.23 -4.57 0.11
CA ASP A 211 2.32 -4.01 1.46
C ASP A 211 2.60 -5.09 2.49
N LEU A 212 3.12 -4.69 3.63
CA LEU A 212 3.45 -5.55 4.74
C LEU A 212 2.58 -5.24 5.95
N SER A 213 1.63 -6.12 6.26
CA SER A 213 0.75 -5.98 7.42
C SER A 213 1.38 -6.56 8.68
N LEU A 214 1.64 -5.71 9.68
CA LEU A 214 2.31 -6.08 10.92
C LEU A 214 1.34 -6.12 12.11
N ASP A 215 1.43 -7.18 12.90
CA ASP A 215 0.81 -7.24 14.21
C ASP A 215 1.54 -6.28 15.16
N ILE A 216 0.75 -5.56 15.98
CA ILE A 216 1.26 -4.59 16.94
C ILE A 216 1.06 -5.09 18.37
N GLU A 217 2.02 -4.80 19.21
CA GLU A 217 1.98 -5.09 20.63
C GLU A 217 2.06 -3.80 21.45
N GLN A 218 1.63 -3.86 22.71
CA GLN A 218 1.70 -2.72 23.60
C GLN A 218 3.15 -2.22 23.73
N ASN A 219 3.35 -0.89 23.62
CA ASN A 219 4.66 -0.25 23.69
C ASN A 219 5.69 -0.80 22.68
N SER A 220 5.23 -1.16 21.51
CA SER A 220 6.06 -1.71 20.45
C SER A 220 6.67 -0.63 19.55
N SER A 221 7.55 -1.05 18.70
CA SER A 221 8.14 -0.25 17.62
C SER A 221 8.05 -1.02 16.31
N ILE A 222 8.18 -0.34 15.18
CA ILE A 222 8.23 -1.01 13.87
C ILE A 222 9.32 -2.07 13.83
N THR A 223 10.48 -1.78 14.41
CA THR A 223 11.59 -2.74 14.49
C THR A 223 11.21 -4.00 15.27
N SER A 224 10.49 -3.86 16.40
CA SER A 224 10.02 -5.02 17.17
C SER A 224 8.92 -5.77 16.43
N CYS A 225 7.99 -5.07 15.75
CA CYS A 225 6.95 -5.70 14.94
C CYS A 225 7.55 -6.52 13.77
N LEU A 226 8.55 -5.99 13.07
CA LEU A 226 9.29 -6.69 12.00
C LEU A 226 10.04 -7.91 12.53
N LYS A 227 10.65 -7.80 13.71
CA LYS A 227 11.30 -8.94 14.37
C LYS A 227 10.30 -10.02 14.71
N ASN A 228 9.14 -9.65 15.26
CA ASN A 228 8.06 -10.59 15.57
C ASN A 228 7.50 -11.24 14.29
N PHE A 229 7.30 -10.46 13.22
CA PHE A 229 6.87 -10.96 11.91
C PHE A 229 7.79 -12.04 11.35
N SER A 230 9.11 -11.90 11.56
CA SER A 230 10.13 -12.87 11.12
C SER A 230 10.49 -13.91 12.18
N SER A 231 9.79 -13.94 13.31
CA SER A 231 10.04 -14.92 14.37
C SER A 231 9.55 -16.31 13.98
N THR A 232 10.15 -17.32 14.59
CA THR A 232 9.74 -18.71 14.37
C THR A 232 8.52 -19.04 15.24
N GLU A 233 7.44 -19.44 14.62
CA GLU A 233 6.23 -19.93 15.27
C GLU A 233 6.23 -21.46 15.28
N THR A 234 5.98 -22.07 16.45
CA THR A 234 5.81 -23.52 16.55
C THR A 234 4.34 -23.89 16.45
N LEU A 235 4.01 -24.67 15.41
CA LEU A 235 2.68 -25.19 15.14
C LEU A 235 2.55 -26.53 15.87
N ASN A 236 1.73 -26.55 16.92
CA ASN A 236 1.47 -27.78 17.70
C ASN A 236 0.50 -28.71 16.95
N ALA A 237 0.57 -29.99 17.23
CA ALA A 237 -0.23 -31.06 16.62
C ALA A 237 -1.77 -30.88 16.69
N ARG A 238 -2.27 -29.90 17.44
CA ARG A 238 -3.71 -29.57 17.53
C ARG A 238 -4.23 -28.69 16.39
N THR A 239 -3.33 -28.05 15.64
CA THR A 239 -3.67 -27.31 14.42
C THR A 239 -3.51 -28.24 13.22
N ASN A 240 -4.59 -28.56 12.51
CA ASN A 240 -4.63 -29.48 11.36
C ASN A 240 -3.63 -29.03 10.28
N PHE A 241 -2.40 -29.52 10.34
CA PHE A 241 -1.37 -29.26 9.34
C PHE A 241 -1.08 -30.56 8.56
N SER A 242 -1.39 -30.57 7.27
CA SER A 242 -0.98 -31.64 6.37
C SER A 242 0.25 -31.22 5.58
N VAL A 243 1.35 -31.92 5.76
CA VAL A 243 2.53 -31.76 4.90
C VAL A 243 2.27 -32.52 3.60
N THR A 244 1.94 -31.80 2.53
CA THR A 244 1.92 -32.37 1.18
C THR A 244 3.34 -32.41 0.65
N SER A 245 3.93 -33.60 0.62
CA SER A 245 5.21 -33.83 -0.04
C SER A 245 5.09 -33.54 -1.54
N VAL A 246 6.04 -32.78 -2.09
CA VAL A 246 6.13 -32.39 -3.52
C VAL A 246 6.62 -33.54 -4.43
N ALA A 247 6.75 -34.75 -3.92
CA ALA A 247 7.01 -35.93 -4.74
C ALA A 247 5.71 -36.74 -4.81
N GLY A 248 5.03 -36.71 -5.96
CA GLY A 248 3.75 -37.30 -6.34
C GLY A 248 3.42 -38.72 -5.86
N PHE A 249 3.65 -39.07 -4.62
CA PHE A 249 3.18 -40.29 -3.97
C PHE A 249 2.14 -39.89 -2.90
N VAL A 250 0.90 -40.16 -3.23
CA VAL A 250 -0.21 -40.18 -2.28
C VAL A 250 0.06 -41.29 -1.27
N LEU A 251 0.66 -40.96 -0.13
CA LEU A 251 0.58 -41.81 1.07
C LEU A 251 -0.78 -41.57 1.74
N SER A 252 -1.77 -42.30 1.25
CA SER A 252 -3.01 -42.49 1.96
C SER A 252 -2.73 -43.16 3.31
N HIS A 253 -3.37 -42.60 4.36
CA HIS A 253 -3.49 -43.14 5.70
C HIS A 253 -2.25 -43.16 6.61
N LEU A 254 -1.95 -41.97 7.13
CA LEU A 254 -1.55 -41.80 8.52
C LEU A 254 -1.60 -40.31 8.83
N SER A 255 -2.72 -39.84 9.36
CA SER A 255 -2.89 -38.49 9.94
C SER A 255 -2.11 -38.40 11.26
N ASN A 256 -0.79 -38.51 11.19
CA ASN A 256 0.07 -38.16 12.30
C ASN A 256 0.24 -36.64 12.25
N LEU A 257 -0.51 -35.95 13.08
CA LEU A 257 -0.31 -34.55 13.40
C LEU A 257 1.17 -34.37 13.80
N GLN A 258 1.93 -33.67 12.96
CA GLN A 258 3.34 -33.44 13.19
C GLN A 258 3.53 -31.99 13.67
N GLU A 259 4.42 -31.83 14.63
CA GLU A 259 4.85 -30.50 15.03
C GLU A 259 5.76 -29.89 13.94
N ALA A 260 5.53 -28.64 13.62
CA ALA A 260 6.28 -27.92 12.61
C ALA A 260 6.65 -26.51 13.12
N GLN A 261 7.71 -25.98 12.59
CA GLN A 261 8.07 -24.57 12.77
C GLN A 261 7.80 -23.83 11.48
N LYS A 262 7.13 -22.70 11.60
CA LYS A 262 6.88 -21.76 10.50
C LYS A 262 7.64 -20.47 10.74
N ARG A 263 8.23 -19.92 9.67
CA ARG A 263 8.93 -18.64 9.70
C ARG A 263 8.71 -17.89 8.39
N MET A 264 8.47 -16.59 8.50
CA MET A 264 8.41 -15.70 7.34
C MET A 264 9.65 -14.82 7.29
N LYS A 265 10.23 -14.67 6.11
CA LYS A 265 11.40 -13.82 5.88
C LYS A 265 11.16 -12.92 4.68
N ILE A 266 11.63 -11.67 4.74
CA ILE A 266 11.68 -10.80 3.58
C ILE A 266 12.85 -11.28 2.70
N LYS A 267 12.55 -11.87 1.55
CA LYS A 267 13.55 -12.34 0.58
C LYS A 267 14.07 -11.16 -0.24
N LYS A 268 13.16 -10.38 -0.80
CA LYS A 268 13.48 -9.18 -1.58
C LYS A 268 12.62 -8.03 -1.10
N PRO A 269 13.23 -7.00 -0.51
CA PRO A 269 12.49 -5.81 -0.11
C PRO A 269 12.13 -4.96 -1.35
N PRO A 270 10.97 -4.24 -1.34
CA PRO A 270 10.57 -3.37 -2.44
C PRO A 270 11.33 -2.03 -2.42
N HIS A 271 11.25 -1.25 -3.51
CA HIS A 271 11.75 0.13 -3.52
C HIS A 271 10.95 1.03 -2.58
N ILE A 272 9.63 0.94 -2.63
CA ILE A 272 8.70 1.60 -1.71
C ILE A 272 8.12 0.55 -0.77
N LEU A 273 8.54 0.57 0.48
CA LEU A 273 8.05 -0.32 1.51
C LEU A 273 6.83 0.31 2.19
N VAL A 274 5.67 -0.29 1.97
CA VAL A 274 4.43 0.09 2.64
C VAL A 274 4.21 -0.83 3.83
N ILE A 275 4.07 -0.24 5.01
CA ILE A 275 3.81 -0.97 6.26
C ILE A 275 2.43 -0.59 6.78
N HIS A 276 1.55 -1.57 6.90
CA HIS A 276 0.25 -1.43 7.54
C HIS A 276 0.31 -1.95 8.98
N LEU A 277 -0.18 -1.16 9.93
CA LEU A 277 -0.29 -1.54 11.33
C LEU A 277 -1.68 -2.09 11.59
N LYS A 278 -1.79 -3.37 11.94
CA LYS A 278 -3.08 -4.03 12.21
C LYS A 278 -3.74 -3.50 13.48
N ARG A 279 -4.24 -2.28 13.42
CA ARG A 279 -4.90 -1.62 14.55
C ARG A 279 -6.33 -2.06 14.76
N PHE A 280 -7.01 -2.56 13.73
CA PHE A 280 -8.39 -3.01 13.86
C PHE A 280 -8.44 -4.52 14.02
N LYS A 281 -8.82 -4.98 15.23
CA LYS A 281 -8.91 -6.39 15.58
C LYS A 281 -10.34 -6.75 15.93
N TYR A 282 -10.85 -7.83 15.33
CA TYR A 282 -12.13 -8.40 15.72
C TYR A 282 -11.97 -9.14 17.06
N ILE A 283 -12.80 -8.79 18.04
CA ILE A 283 -12.81 -9.40 19.36
C ILE A 283 -14.05 -10.29 19.44
N GLU A 284 -13.87 -11.60 19.35
CA GLU A 284 -14.95 -12.59 19.33
C GLU A 284 -15.88 -12.46 20.53
N GLN A 285 -15.30 -12.28 21.73
CA GLN A 285 -16.05 -12.13 22.99
C GLN A 285 -16.99 -10.91 22.98
N LEU A 286 -16.67 -9.89 22.20
CA LEU A 286 -17.46 -8.67 22.08
C LEU A 286 -18.25 -8.60 20.77
N SER A 287 -18.08 -9.59 19.88
CA SER A 287 -18.67 -9.64 18.54
C SER A 287 -18.53 -8.33 17.76
N ARG A 288 -17.40 -7.64 17.93
CA ARG A 288 -17.13 -6.35 17.26
C ARG A 288 -15.64 -6.11 17.04
N TYR A 289 -15.34 -5.24 16.08
CA TYR A 289 -13.99 -4.72 15.91
C TYR A 289 -13.64 -3.71 17.02
N LYS A 290 -12.39 -3.74 17.46
CA LYS A 290 -11.80 -2.78 18.39
C LYS A 290 -10.54 -2.18 17.76
N LYS A 291 -10.33 -0.88 17.93
CA LYS A 291 -9.06 -0.23 17.61
C LYS A 291 -8.05 -0.50 18.72
N LEU A 292 -6.88 -1.01 18.35
CA LEU A 292 -5.75 -1.21 19.24
C LEU A 292 -4.97 0.10 19.34
N SER A 293 -5.02 0.72 20.51
CA SER A 293 -4.38 2.02 20.78
C SER A 293 -2.94 1.89 21.27
N TYR A 294 -2.31 0.73 21.07
CA TYR A 294 -0.93 0.51 21.48
C TYR A 294 0.02 1.52 20.84
N ARG A 295 0.99 1.96 21.66
CA ARG A 295 2.06 2.80 21.18
C ARG A 295 2.97 1.98 20.25
N VAL A 296 3.17 2.49 19.04
CA VAL A 296 4.10 1.92 18.05
C VAL A 296 5.02 3.03 17.56
N VAL A 297 6.28 2.96 17.94
CA VAL A 297 7.29 3.91 17.47
C VAL A 297 7.70 3.53 16.06
N PHE A 298 7.64 4.47 15.13
CA PHE A 298 8.14 4.33 13.78
C PHE A 298 9.26 5.36 13.53
N PRO A 299 10.46 4.90 13.17
CA PRO A 299 11.60 5.78 12.95
C PRO A 299 11.50 6.49 11.61
N LEU A 300 12.16 7.63 11.47
CA LEU A 300 12.31 8.30 10.18
C LEU A 300 13.25 7.54 9.24
N GLU A 301 14.26 6.90 9.80
CA GLU A 301 15.20 6.03 9.10
C GLU A 301 15.03 4.61 9.62
N LEU A 302 14.64 3.70 8.74
CA LEU A 302 14.38 2.30 9.05
C LEU A 302 15.46 1.42 8.41
N LYS A 303 16.11 0.61 9.23
CA LYS A 303 17.02 -0.42 8.75
C LYS A 303 16.34 -1.77 8.83
N LEU A 304 16.19 -2.44 7.67
CA LEU A 304 15.74 -3.82 7.61
C LEU A 304 16.93 -4.74 7.87
N SER A 305 17.00 -5.27 9.10
CA SER A 305 17.88 -6.36 9.46
C SER A 305 17.16 -7.68 9.25
N ASN A 306 17.86 -8.73 8.82
CA ASN A 306 17.31 -10.07 8.53
C ASN A 306 16.57 -10.22 7.18
N THR A 307 16.98 -9.52 6.15
CA THR A 307 16.66 -9.89 4.77
C THR A 307 17.48 -11.13 4.39
N MET A 308 16.99 -11.98 3.49
CA MET A 308 17.74 -13.19 3.04
C MET A 308 18.95 -12.84 2.16
N GLU A 309 18.93 -11.67 1.54
CA GLU A 309 20.09 -11.11 0.84
C GLU A 309 20.88 -10.31 1.89
N ASP A 310 22.13 -10.64 2.11
CA ASP A 310 23.03 -10.16 3.17
C ASP A 310 23.26 -8.62 3.25
N ALA A 311 22.53 -7.84 2.50
CA ALA A 311 22.61 -6.39 2.51
C ALA A 311 21.50 -5.79 3.39
N ASP A 312 21.93 -5.11 4.46
CA ASP A 312 21.05 -4.23 5.22
C ASP A 312 20.44 -3.18 4.29
N SER A 313 19.12 -3.23 4.09
CA SER A 313 18.41 -2.24 3.31
C SER A 313 17.99 -1.09 4.22
N GLU A 314 18.38 0.12 3.86
CA GLU A 314 18.03 1.33 4.59
C GLU A 314 16.87 2.04 3.88
N TYR A 315 15.95 2.57 4.67
CA TYR A 315 14.72 3.22 4.22
C TYR A 315 14.49 4.54 4.94
N THR A 316 13.94 5.51 4.23
CA THR A 316 13.53 6.81 4.81
C THR A 316 12.02 6.95 4.76
N LEU A 317 11.40 7.34 5.87
CA LEU A 317 9.97 7.61 5.97
C LEU A 317 9.63 8.89 5.20
N PHE A 318 8.67 8.82 4.27
CA PHE A 318 8.20 9.99 3.54
C PHE A 318 6.70 10.26 3.69
N ALA A 319 5.89 9.27 4.11
CA ALA A 319 4.48 9.51 4.37
C ALA A 319 3.91 8.60 5.47
N VAL A 320 2.91 9.12 6.17
CA VAL A 320 2.15 8.41 7.20
C VAL A 320 0.67 8.71 7.00
N VAL A 321 -0.14 7.68 6.80
CA VAL A 321 -1.59 7.79 6.93
C VAL A 321 -1.93 7.53 8.39
N VAL A 322 -2.66 8.47 9.00
CA VAL A 322 -3.05 8.46 10.40
C VAL A 322 -4.55 8.24 10.50
N HIS A 323 -4.97 7.33 11.38
CA HIS A 323 -6.36 7.20 11.78
C HIS A 323 -6.62 7.96 13.07
N VAL A 324 -7.52 8.94 13.01
CA VAL A 324 -8.00 9.77 14.12
C VAL A 324 -9.32 9.18 14.64
N GLY A 325 -9.43 8.99 15.94
CA GLY A 325 -10.66 8.48 16.56
C GLY A 325 -10.49 7.14 17.27
N SER A 326 -11.44 6.79 18.10
CA SER A 326 -11.36 5.70 19.08
C SER A 326 -11.78 4.32 18.53
N GLY A 327 -12.41 4.26 17.37
CA GLY A 327 -12.96 3.00 16.85
C GLY A 327 -12.97 2.90 15.33
N PRO A 328 -13.22 1.71 14.81
CA PRO A 328 -13.21 1.48 13.36
C PRO A 328 -14.39 2.13 12.62
N ASN A 329 -15.53 2.30 13.31
CA ASN A 329 -16.77 2.82 12.69
C ASN A 329 -16.93 4.33 12.83
N HIS A 330 -16.08 4.98 13.61
CA HIS A 330 -16.11 6.41 13.88
C HIS A 330 -14.67 6.90 13.90
N GLY A 331 -14.26 7.54 12.85
CA GLY A 331 -12.92 8.07 12.74
C GLY A 331 -12.75 8.93 11.52
N HIS A 332 -11.58 9.46 11.40
CA HIS A 332 -11.15 10.30 10.34
C HIS A 332 -9.74 9.88 9.92
N TYR A 333 -9.40 10.09 8.67
CA TYR A 333 -8.06 9.83 8.18
C TYR A 333 -7.41 11.13 7.73
N VAL A 334 -6.17 11.29 8.12
CA VAL A 334 -5.31 12.39 7.73
C VAL A 334 -3.96 11.84 7.26
N SER A 335 -3.14 12.65 6.63
CA SER A 335 -1.80 12.22 6.22
C SER A 335 -0.74 13.24 6.54
N LEU A 336 0.45 12.73 6.88
CA LEU A 336 1.67 13.49 6.97
C LEU A 336 2.57 13.06 5.82
N VAL A 337 3.13 14.01 5.10
CA VAL A 337 4.04 13.71 4.00
C VAL A 337 5.26 14.60 4.08
N LYS A 338 6.40 14.06 3.70
CA LYS A 338 7.65 14.81 3.58
C LYS A 338 7.80 15.31 2.16
N SER A 339 7.91 16.61 2.02
CA SER A 339 8.27 17.24 0.76
C SER A 339 9.54 18.06 0.97
N HIS A 340 10.63 17.64 0.34
CA HIS A 340 11.96 18.20 0.57
C HIS A 340 12.33 18.12 2.07
N ASN A 341 12.55 19.28 2.70
CA ASN A 341 12.93 19.37 4.11
C ASN A 341 11.75 19.68 5.04
N HIS A 342 10.51 19.65 4.54
CA HIS A 342 9.32 20.01 5.31
C HIS A 342 8.37 18.86 5.44
N TRP A 343 7.75 18.74 6.62
CA TRP A 343 6.61 17.88 6.84
C TRP A 343 5.32 18.68 6.67
N LEU A 344 4.40 18.12 5.88
CA LEU A 344 3.09 18.69 5.60
C LEU A 344 2.02 17.78 6.17
N PHE A 345 1.06 18.38 6.83
CA PHE A 345 -0.13 17.72 7.36
C PHE A 345 -1.31 18.03 6.45
N PHE A 346 -1.94 16.99 5.92
CA PHE A 346 -3.12 17.08 5.08
C PHE A 346 -4.32 16.54 5.84
N ASP A 347 -5.32 17.38 6.00
CA ASP A 347 -6.64 17.09 6.56
C ASP A 347 -7.69 17.53 5.54
N ASP A 348 -8.00 16.62 4.61
CA ASP A 348 -8.86 16.87 3.44
C ASP A 348 -8.45 18.15 2.70
N GLU A 349 -9.25 19.22 2.78
CA GLU A 349 -9.00 20.51 2.14
C GLU A 349 -7.87 21.31 2.80
N ASN A 350 -7.56 21.01 4.04
CA ASN A 350 -6.59 21.76 4.83
C ASN A 350 -5.18 21.22 4.66
N VAL A 351 -4.23 22.13 4.46
CA VAL A 351 -2.80 21.80 4.36
C VAL A 351 -2.03 22.73 5.28
N GLU A 352 -1.24 22.13 6.18
CA GLU A 352 -0.42 22.86 7.13
C GLU A 352 1.01 22.31 7.15
N MET A 353 1.97 23.18 7.44
CA MET A 353 3.32 22.75 7.75
C MET A 353 3.41 22.36 9.22
N VAL A 354 4.03 21.22 9.49
CA VAL A 354 4.24 20.71 10.84
C VAL A 354 5.72 20.46 11.10
N ASP A 355 6.09 20.55 12.36
CA ASP A 355 7.44 20.20 12.79
C ASP A 355 7.62 18.67 12.79
N GLU A 356 8.84 18.21 12.52
CA GLU A 356 9.16 16.77 12.53
C GLU A 356 8.88 16.13 13.89
N SER A 357 9.03 16.87 14.98
CA SER A 357 8.72 16.40 16.34
C SER A 357 7.22 16.06 16.52
N ALA A 358 6.32 16.66 15.72
CA ALA A 358 4.90 16.34 15.74
C ALA A 358 4.60 14.88 15.39
N MET A 359 5.52 14.21 14.68
CA MET A 359 5.44 12.78 14.35
C MET A 359 5.25 11.91 15.60
N GLN A 360 5.84 12.30 16.72
CA GLN A 360 5.78 11.53 17.96
C GLN A 360 4.36 11.45 18.55
N THR A 361 3.48 12.42 18.25
CA THR A 361 2.08 12.40 18.70
C THR A 361 1.30 11.24 18.08
N PHE A 362 1.71 10.78 16.90
CA PHE A 362 1.06 9.71 16.16
C PHE A 362 1.60 8.30 16.47
N PHE A 363 2.60 8.19 17.36
CA PHE A 363 3.04 6.89 17.86
C PHE A 363 2.00 6.22 18.75
N GLY A 364 1.14 7.01 19.37
CA GLY A 364 0.20 6.56 20.40
C GLY A 364 0.79 6.71 21.81
N SER A 365 -0.04 6.46 22.80
CA SER A 365 0.33 6.61 24.21
C SER A 365 0.82 5.30 24.83
N SER A 366 1.76 5.43 25.76
CA SER A 366 2.18 4.31 26.63
C SER A 366 1.19 4.06 27.79
N GLN A 367 0.24 4.96 28.04
CA GLN A 367 -0.77 4.85 29.10
C GLN A 367 -2.12 4.50 28.50
N GLU A 368 -2.81 3.49 29.04
CA GLU A 368 -4.10 3.00 28.54
C GLU A 368 -5.26 4.00 28.62
N TYR A 369 -5.10 5.09 29.40
CA TYR A 369 -6.16 6.05 29.69
C TYR A 369 -5.93 7.43 29.09
N THR A 370 -5.08 7.57 28.08
CA THR A 370 -4.90 8.86 27.43
C THR A 370 -5.97 9.12 26.38
N SER A 371 -6.37 10.37 26.27
CA SER A 371 -7.34 10.84 25.26
C SER A 371 -6.78 10.88 23.83
N ASN A 372 -5.52 10.52 23.63
CA ASN A 372 -4.93 10.51 22.28
C ASN A 372 -5.45 9.32 21.50
N THR A 373 -6.22 9.61 20.46
CA THR A 373 -6.85 8.65 19.57
C THR A 373 -6.21 8.62 18.18
N ASP A 374 -5.17 9.43 17.97
CA ASP A 374 -4.54 9.65 16.67
C ASP A 374 -3.31 8.76 16.53
N HIS A 375 -3.38 7.81 15.60
CA HIS A 375 -2.36 6.79 15.49
C HIS A 375 -1.92 6.59 14.03
N GLY A 376 -0.63 6.49 13.81
CA GLY A 376 -0.09 6.02 12.54
C GLY A 376 -0.73 4.68 12.17
N TYR A 377 -1.15 4.56 10.91
CA TYR A 377 -1.90 3.42 10.40
C TYR A 377 -1.22 2.76 9.20
N ILE A 378 -0.81 3.56 8.21
CA ILE A 378 -0.02 3.10 7.07
C ILE A 378 1.23 3.98 6.99
N LEU A 379 2.40 3.35 6.87
CA LEU A 379 3.69 4.01 6.80
C LEU A 379 4.29 3.74 5.42
N PHE A 380 4.83 4.77 4.78
CA PHE A 380 5.48 4.67 3.48
C PHE A 380 6.96 5.04 3.61
N TYR A 381 7.79 4.08 3.28
CA TYR A 381 9.24 4.21 3.32
C TYR A 381 9.82 4.05 1.92
N GLU A 382 10.79 4.87 1.57
CA GLU A 382 11.53 4.77 0.31
C GLU A 382 12.94 4.25 0.59
N SER A 383 13.41 3.28 -0.21
CA SER A 383 14.77 2.74 -0.06
C SER A 383 15.80 3.80 -0.38
N VAL A 384 16.79 3.94 0.51
CA VAL A 384 17.97 4.75 0.23
C VAL A 384 18.84 3.97 -0.76
N SER A 385 18.77 4.35 -2.05
CA SER A 385 19.67 3.78 -3.05
C SER A 385 21.09 4.13 -2.66
N THR A 386 21.89 3.16 -2.26
CA THR A 386 23.35 3.32 -2.28
C THR A 386 23.71 3.58 -3.75
N ILE A 387 24.02 4.84 -4.07
CA ILE A 387 24.60 5.19 -5.35
C ILE A 387 25.91 4.41 -5.41
N GLY A 388 25.83 3.24 -6.02
CA GLY A 388 27.00 2.46 -6.37
C GLY A 388 27.82 3.30 -7.35
N THR A 389 28.90 3.86 -6.87
CA THR A 389 30.01 4.29 -7.72
C THR A 389 30.55 3.04 -8.39
N SER A 390 30.11 2.80 -9.61
CA SER A 390 30.74 1.89 -10.57
C SER A 390 31.40 2.69 -11.68
#